data_263e680b3ca71094f124554b28bae15c
#
_entry.id   263e680b3ca71094f124554b28bae15c
#
_cell.length_a   1.000
_cell.length_b   1.000
_cell.length_c   1.000
_cell.angle_alpha   90.00
_cell.angle_beta   90.00
_cell.angle_gamma   90.00
#
_symmetry.space_group_name_H-M   'P 1'
#
loop_
_entity.id
_entity.type
_entity.pdbx_description
1 polymer ?
#
loop_
_entity_poly.entity_id
_entity_poly.type
_entity_poly.pdbx_seq_one_letter_code
_entity_poly.pdbx_strand_id
1 'polypeptide(L)'
;AAQMDLTASQIRQDLSCFGGFGQQGYGYSVDKLIVELERILGVAGSQRAILLGVGNLGRALLRNFDFSFCGVRPIAAFDTAAEVIGRDFRGIPVHALHDLELFCERERPDIAVLCVPADQAQLVSERLVRCGVRGIWNFSNVSLRQDHLGVPVENVHFSDSLMKLCYHMKATDPFEFGE
;
A
#
# COMPACT_ATOMS: atom_id res chain seq x y z
N ALA A 1 -3.44 -21.04 -14.05
CA ALA A 1 -4.03 -22.21 -13.41
C ALA A 1 -2.98 -23.05 -12.67
N ALA A 2 -1.91 -23.50 -13.33
CA ALA A 2 -0.88 -24.36 -12.70
C ALA A 2 -0.14 -23.70 -11.52
N GLN A 3 0.03 -22.38 -11.51
CA GLN A 3 0.68 -21.63 -10.41
C GLN A 3 -0.23 -21.40 -9.19
N MET A 4 -1.55 -21.63 -9.32
CA MET A 4 -2.54 -21.29 -8.29
C MET A 4 -3.32 -22.53 -7.84
N ASP A 5 -2.97 -23.74 -8.32
CA ASP A 5 -3.69 -25.00 -8.09
C ASP A 5 -5.22 -24.91 -8.35
N LEU A 6 -5.61 -24.04 -9.30
CA LEU A 6 -7.01 -23.84 -9.68
C LEU A 6 -7.30 -24.46 -11.04
N THR A 7 -8.50 -25.05 -11.19
CA THR A 7 -8.98 -25.54 -12.47
C THR A 7 -9.43 -24.37 -13.37
N ALA A 8 -9.35 -24.57 -14.68
CA ALA A 8 -9.85 -23.57 -15.64
C ALA A 8 -11.36 -23.28 -15.46
N SER A 9 -12.13 -24.21 -14.90
CA SER A 9 -13.54 -24.04 -14.60
C SER A 9 -13.76 -23.12 -13.40
N GLN A 10 -12.98 -23.29 -12.32
CA GLN A 10 -13.01 -22.42 -11.15
C GLN A 10 -12.65 -20.99 -11.53
N ILE A 11 -11.56 -20.79 -12.28
CA ILE A 11 -11.16 -19.45 -12.75
C ILE A 11 -12.28 -18.79 -13.58
N ARG A 12 -12.94 -19.56 -14.46
CA ARG A 12 -14.06 -19.02 -15.25
C ARG A 12 -15.26 -18.64 -14.38
N GLN A 13 -15.57 -19.43 -13.37
CA GLN A 13 -16.66 -19.15 -12.43
C GLN A 13 -16.36 -17.91 -11.60
N ASP A 14 -15.15 -17.79 -11.06
CA ASP A 14 -14.71 -16.64 -10.27
C ASP A 14 -14.73 -15.35 -11.11
N LEU A 15 -14.21 -15.41 -12.34
CA LEU A 15 -14.21 -14.26 -13.25
C LEU A 15 -15.64 -13.88 -13.71
N SER A 16 -16.58 -14.82 -13.77
CA SER A 16 -17.98 -14.50 -14.12
C SER A 16 -18.69 -13.66 -13.07
N CYS A 17 -18.22 -13.67 -11.82
CA CYS A 17 -18.75 -12.80 -10.75
C CYS A 17 -18.48 -11.31 -10.99
N PHE A 18 -17.48 -10.98 -11.81
CA PHE A 18 -17.06 -9.62 -12.09
C PHE A 18 -17.61 -9.05 -13.41
N GLY A 19 -18.31 -9.87 -14.22
CA GLY A 19 -18.92 -9.46 -15.48
C GLY A 19 -18.79 -10.48 -16.60
N GLY A 20 -19.52 -10.28 -17.70
CA GLY A 20 -19.55 -11.18 -18.87
C GLY A 20 -18.37 -10.98 -19.82
N PHE A 21 -17.14 -11.33 -19.43
CA PHE A 21 -15.94 -11.14 -20.27
C PHE A 21 -15.72 -12.24 -21.31
N GLY A 22 -16.51 -13.33 -21.26
CA GLY A 22 -16.39 -14.47 -22.15
C GLY A 22 -17.22 -14.28 -23.43
N GLN A 23 -16.63 -14.40 -24.61
CA GLN A 23 -17.35 -14.67 -25.85
C GLN A 23 -17.41 -16.17 -26.07
N GLN A 24 -18.62 -16.68 -26.23
CA GLN A 24 -18.85 -18.10 -26.48
C GLN A 24 -18.08 -18.54 -27.75
N GLY A 25 -17.12 -19.45 -27.58
CA GLY A 25 -16.27 -19.95 -28.66
C GLY A 25 -14.94 -19.24 -28.87
N TYR A 26 -14.70 -18.05 -28.28
CA TYR A 26 -13.48 -17.25 -28.47
C TYR A 26 -12.63 -17.03 -27.21
N GLY A 27 -13.10 -17.45 -26.03
CA GLY A 27 -12.40 -17.22 -24.76
C GLY A 27 -12.62 -15.82 -24.19
N TYR A 28 -11.65 -15.34 -23.40
CA TYR A 28 -11.70 -14.02 -22.76
C TYR A 28 -10.89 -12.98 -23.56
N SER A 29 -11.42 -11.76 -23.70
CA SER A 29 -10.60 -10.63 -24.09
C SER A 29 -9.72 -10.24 -22.90
N VAL A 30 -8.43 -10.55 -22.99
CA VAL A 30 -7.45 -10.28 -21.92
C VAL A 30 -7.41 -8.80 -21.59
N ASP A 31 -7.44 -7.93 -22.60
CA ASP A 31 -7.39 -6.48 -22.41
C ASP A 31 -8.59 -5.95 -21.63
N LYS A 32 -9.80 -6.42 -21.96
CA LYS A 32 -11.02 -6.04 -21.21
C LYS A 32 -10.99 -6.55 -19.77
N LEU A 33 -10.46 -7.76 -19.57
CA LEU A 33 -10.33 -8.35 -18.25
C LEU A 33 -9.32 -7.56 -17.38
N ILE A 34 -8.18 -7.16 -17.95
CA ILE A 34 -7.19 -6.33 -17.26
C ILE A 34 -7.83 -5.02 -16.82
N VAL A 35 -8.47 -4.28 -17.73
CA VAL A 35 -9.10 -2.99 -17.41
C VAL A 35 -10.13 -3.13 -16.27
N GLU A 36 -10.92 -4.18 -16.29
CA GLU A 36 -11.93 -4.39 -15.26
C GLU A 36 -11.31 -4.82 -13.92
N LEU A 37 -10.28 -5.66 -13.94
CA LEU A 37 -9.55 -6.02 -12.72
C LEU A 37 -8.85 -4.79 -12.13
N GLU A 38 -8.23 -3.95 -12.93
CA GLU A 38 -7.64 -2.68 -12.49
C GLU A 38 -8.69 -1.77 -11.83
N ARG A 39 -9.89 -1.69 -12.41
CA ARG A 39 -11.01 -0.93 -11.86
C ARG A 39 -11.47 -1.49 -10.51
N ILE A 40 -11.64 -2.80 -10.40
CA ILE A 40 -12.08 -3.49 -9.18
C ILE A 40 -11.04 -3.35 -8.07
N LEU A 41 -9.76 -3.50 -8.40
CA LEU A 41 -8.64 -3.36 -7.48
C LEU A 41 -8.35 -1.89 -7.09
N GLY A 42 -9.01 -0.92 -7.76
CA GLY A 42 -8.78 0.49 -7.51
C GLY A 42 -7.43 1.02 -8.03
N VAL A 43 -6.73 0.23 -8.86
CA VAL A 43 -5.42 0.60 -9.44
C VAL A 43 -5.53 1.27 -10.82
N ALA A 44 -6.74 1.34 -11.38
CA ALA A 44 -7.02 2.02 -12.66
C ALA A 44 -6.80 3.54 -12.62
N GLY A 45 -6.74 4.13 -11.43
CA GLY A 45 -6.50 5.55 -11.22
C GLY A 45 -5.08 5.83 -10.73
N SER A 46 -4.59 7.05 -10.96
CA SER A 46 -3.34 7.52 -10.34
C SER A 46 -3.66 8.15 -8.99
N GLN A 47 -3.73 7.33 -7.92
CA GLN A 47 -3.91 7.82 -6.55
C GLN A 47 -2.70 8.66 -6.15
N ARG A 48 -2.93 9.88 -5.69
CA ARG A 48 -1.85 10.78 -5.26
C ARG A 48 -1.45 10.43 -3.83
N ALA A 49 -0.16 10.16 -3.61
CA ALA A 49 0.34 9.79 -2.29
C ALA A 49 1.35 10.78 -1.74
N ILE A 50 1.35 10.93 -0.42
CA ILE A 50 2.41 11.61 0.32
C ILE A 50 3.07 10.64 1.29
N LEU A 51 4.37 10.80 1.53
CA LEU A 51 5.13 9.99 2.48
C LEU A 51 5.54 10.84 3.69
N LEU A 52 5.31 10.33 4.90
CA LEU A 52 5.69 10.98 6.14
C LEU A 52 6.77 10.18 6.86
N GLY A 53 7.90 10.83 7.15
CA GLY A 53 9.09 10.20 7.73
C GLY A 53 10.08 9.75 6.66
N VAL A 54 11.11 10.57 6.38
CA VAL A 54 12.17 10.30 5.39
C VAL A 54 13.43 9.73 6.09
N GLY A 55 13.20 8.83 7.05
CA GLY A 55 14.20 8.00 7.68
C GLY A 55 14.71 6.88 6.75
N ASN A 56 15.33 5.85 7.30
CA ASN A 56 15.89 4.76 6.49
C ASN A 56 14.83 4.06 5.64
N LEU A 57 13.67 3.71 6.23
CA LEU A 57 12.59 3.03 5.51
C LEU A 57 11.94 3.97 4.48
N GLY A 58 11.59 5.20 4.87
CA GLY A 58 10.97 6.15 3.94
C GLY A 58 11.83 6.42 2.72
N ARG A 59 13.15 6.61 2.92
CA ARG A 59 14.12 6.75 1.81
C ARG A 59 14.21 5.49 0.95
N ALA A 60 14.16 4.31 1.55
CA ALA A 60 14.17 3.06 0.80
C ALA A 60 12.93 2.92 -0.06
N LEU A 61 11.74 3.24 0.45
CA LEU A 61 10.50 3.24 -0.31
C LEU A 61 10.54 4.25 -1.46
N LEU A 62 10.93 5.50 -1.20
CA LEU A 62 11.03 6.53 -2.24
C LEU A 62 12.01 6.17 -3.37
N ARG A 63 13.07 5.41 -3.06
CA ARG A 63 14.10 5.04 -4.04
C ARG A 63 13.81 3.77 -4.80
N ASN A 64 13.21 2.76 -4.15
CA ASN A 64 13.22 1.39 -4.63
C ASN A 64 11.82 0.80 -4.85
N PHE A 65 10.77 1.35 -4.22
CA PHE A 65 9.43 0.82 -4.37
C PHE A 65 8.76 1.40 -5.63
N ASP A 66 8.21 0.52 -6.46
CA ASP A 66 7.45 0.92 -7.64
C ASP A 66 5.98 1.16 -7.27
N PHE A 67 5.69 2.39 -6.87
CA PHE A 67 4.33 2.82 -6.57
C PHE A 67 3.40 2.77 -7.78
N SER A 68 3.94 2.94 -8.99
CA SER A 68 3.15 2.98 -10.22
C SER A 68 2.48 1.63 -10.52
N PHE A 69 3.13 0.54 -10.13
CA PHE A 69 2.56 -0.81 -10.24
C PHE A 69 1.25 -0.96 -9.46
N CYS A 70 1.07 -0.20 -8.39
CA CYS A 70 -0.16 -0.17 -7.58
C CYS A 70 -1.12 0.97 -7.96
N GLY A 71 -0.89 1.66 -9.08
CA GLY A 71 -1.68 2.83 -9.48
C GLY A 71 -1.51 4.03 -8.54
N VAL A 72 -0.41 4.09 -7.80
CA VAL A 72 -0.10 5.14 -6.83
C VAL A 72 1.03 6.02 -7.35
N ARG A 73 0.90 7.33 -7.16
CA ARG A 73 1.92 8.31 -7.53
C ARG A 73 2.32 9.15 -6.31
N PRO A 74 3.51 8.96 -5.74
CA PRO A 74 4.05 9.85 -4.73
C PRO A 74 4.25 11.26 -5.32
N ILE A 75 3.76 12.28 -4.62
CA ILE A 75 3.84 13.67 -5.06
C ILE A 75 4.70 14.53 -4.14
N ALA A 76 4.89 14.13 -2.89
CA ALA A 76 5.75 14.79 -1.93
C ALA A 76 6.10 13.84 -0.77
N ALA A 77 7.15 14.18 -0.02
CA ALA A 77 7.45 13.59 1.27
C ALA A 77 7.58 14.70 2.34
N PHE A 78 7.42 14.31 3.61
CA PHE A 78 7.46 15.23 4.75
C PHE A 78 8.35 14.68 5.86
N ASP A 79 9.13 15.56 6.47
CA ASP A 79 9.96 15.23 7.63
C ASP A 79 10.11 16.44 8.56
N THR A 80 10.62 16.20 9.76
CA THR A 80 11.02 17.24 10.72
C THR A 80 12.52 17.53 10.69
N ALA A 81 13.32 16.62 10.15
CA ALA A 81 14.77 16.70 10.14
C ALA A 81 15.28 17.67 9.06
N ALA A 82 15.96 18.72 9.48
CA ALA A 82 16.46 19.77 8.58
C ALA A 82 17.39 19.26 7.49
N GLU A 83 18.13 18.17 7.74
CA GLU A 83 19.06 17.57 6.79
C GLU A 83 18.40 16.87 5.60
N VAL A 84 17.11 16.58 5.66
CA VAL A 84 16.37 15.95 4.54
C VAL A 84 15.38 16.92 3.89
N ILE A 85 14.94 17.96 4.60
CA ILE A 85 14.04 18.98 4.06
C ILE A 85 14.72 19.71 2.89
N GLY A 86 13.98 19.94 1.80
CA GLY A 86 14.47 20.53 0.57
C GLY A 86 15.22 19.57 -0.35
N ARG A 87 15.44 18.31 0.06
CA ARG A 87 16.00 17.29 -0.83
C ARG A 87 14.95 16.75 -1.78
N ASP A 88 15.42 16.08 -2.83
CA ASP A 88 14.61 15.38 -3.80
C ASP A 88 15.00 13.90 -3.85
N PHE A 89 14.00 13.03 -3.93
CA PHE A 89 14.19 11.60 -4.09
C PHE A 89 13.43 11.13 -5.35
N ARG A 90 14.15 11.03 -6.48
CA ARG A 90 13.59 10.59 -7.78
C ARG A 90 12.42 11.48 -8.26
N GLY A 91 12.53 12.78 -8.11
CA GLY A 91 11.49 13.74 -8.47
C GLY A 91 10.44 13.97 -7.39
N ILE A 92 10.62 13.42 -6.18
CA ILE A 92 9.71 13.60 -5.05
C ILE A 92 10.38 14.57 -4.05
N PRO A 93 9.88 15.81 -3.93
CA PRO A 93 10.44 16.81 -3.01
C PRO A 93 10.10 16.47 -1.56
N VAL A 94 11.02 16.81 -0.66
CA VAL A 94 10.81 16.70 0.80
C VAL A 94 10.50 18.07 1.37
N HIS A 95 9.33 18.21 1.97
CA HIS A 95 8.86 19.40 2.66
C HIS A 95 9.00 19.27 4.18
N ALA A 96 8.94 20.39 4.87
CA ALA A 96 8.84 20.38 6.32
C ALA A 96 7.44 19.92 6.78
N LEU A 97 7.37 19.17 7.88
CA LEU A 97 6.11 18.64 8.39
C LEU A 97 5.09 19.74 8.76
N HIS A 98 5.54 20.95 9.05
CA HIS A 98 4.64 22.07 9.36
C HIS A 98 3.91 22.62 8.12
N ASP A 99 4.35 22.28 6.90
CA ASP A 99 3.70 22.68 5.65
C ASP A 99 2.60 21.69 5.22
N LEU A 100 2.38 20.61 5.98
CA LEU A 100 1.51 19.49 5.60
C LEU A 100 0.10 19.94 5.26
N GLU A 101 -0.53 20.72 6.14
CA GLU A 101 -1.92 21.15 5.97
C GLU A 101 -2.09 22.01 4.72
N LEU A 102 -1.23 23.02 4.56
CA LEU A 102 -1.26 23.90 3.38
C LEU A 102 -1.02 23.12 2.07
N PHE A 103 -0.11 22.15 2.10
CA PHE A 103 0.13 21.27 0.97
C PHE A 103 -1.10 20.43 0.64
N CYS A 104 -1.74 19.80 1.65
CA CYS A 104 -2.92 18.97 1.47
C CYS A 104 -4.12 19.75 0.94
N GLU A 105 -4.35 20.98 1.40
CA GLU A 105 -5.41 21.86 0.89
C GLU A 105 -5.25 22.09 -0.62
N ARG A 106 -4.04 22.26 -1.08
CA ARG A 106 -3.71 22.57 -2.47
C ARG A 106 -3.67 21.34 -3.36
N GLU A 107 -3.01 20.29 -2.91
CA GLU A 107 -2.66 19.12 -3.71
C GLU A 107 -3.61 17.94 -3.51
N ARG A 108 -4.39 17.91 -2.43
CA ARG A 108 -5.40 16.90 -2.09
C ARG A 108 -4.90 15.47 -2.30
N PRO A 109 -3.90 15.00 -1.55
CA PRO A 109 -3.42 13.63 -1.64
C PRO A 109 -4.50 12.65 -1.18
N ASP A 110 -4.59 11.49 -1.85
CA ASP A 110 -5.54 10.42 -1.52
C ASP A 110 -5.00 9.51 -0.42
N ILE A 111 -3.69 9.20 -0.48
CA ILE A 111 -3.03 8.19 0.36
C ILE A 111 -1.87 8.82 1.12
N ALA A 112 -1.71 8.43 2.39
CA ALA A 112 -0.50 8.69 3.14
C ALA A 112 0.28 7.41 3.43
N VAL A 113 1.58 7.43 3.16
CA VAL A 113 2.54 6.39 3.54
C VAL A 113 3.25 6.84 4.81
N LEU A 114 3.03 6.14 5.91
CA LEU A 114 3.47 6.54 7.24
C LEU A 114 4.71 5.76 7.67
N CYS A 115 5.86 6.43 7.76
CA CYS A 115 7.16 5.88 8.14
C CYS A 115 7.78 6.63 9.34
N VAL A 116 6.93 7.19 10.20
CA VAL A 116 7.34 7.94 11.41
C VAL A 116 7.57 7.01 12.59
N PRO A 117 8.26 7.45 13.66
CA PRO A 117 8.36 6.69 14.92
C PRO A 117 6.99 6.36 15.50
N ALA A 118 6.91 5.23 16.23
CA ALA A 118 5.67 4.67 16.77
C ALA A 118 4.92 5.65 17.69
N ASP A 119 5.64 6.43 18.48
CA ASP A 119 5.11 7.44 19.40
C ASP A 119 4.47 8.64 18.69
N GLN A 120 4.81 8.89 17.42
CA GLN A 120 4.27 9.97 16.60
C GLN A 120 3.12 9.49 15.68
N ALA A 121 3.03 8.20 15.44
CA ALA A 121 2.18 7.63 14.39
C ALA A 121 0.70 8.00 14.55
N GLN A 122 0.14 7.90 15.76
CA GLN A 122 -1.27 8.20 16.00
C GLN A 122 -1.58 9.68 15.76
N LEU A 123 -0.77 10.58 16.32
CA LEU A 123 -0.97 12.04 16.17
C LEU A 123 -0.86 12.47 14.71
N VAL A 124 0.12 11.95 13.99
CA VAL A 124 0.32 12.27 12.57
C VAL A 124 -0.83 11.73 11.72
N SER A 125 -1.31 10.50 12.00
CA SER A 125 -2.43 9.94 11.25
C SER A 125 -3.74 10.73 11.45
N GLU A 126 -4.01 11.23 12.64
CA GLU A 126 -5.16 12.10 12.90
C GLU A 126 -5.05 13.44 12.13
N ARG A 127 -3.85 14.01 12.03
CA ARG A 127 -3.61 15.20 11.19
C ARG A 127 -3.90 14.90 9.71
N LEU A 128 -3.42 13.78 9.20
CA LEU A 128 -3.63 13.35 7.81
C LEU A 128 -5.11 13.19 7.47
N VAL A 129 -5.89 12.59 8.37
CA VAL A 129 -7.34 12.44 8.18
C VAL A 129 -8.03 13.82 8.14
N ARG A 130 -7.67 14.75 9.04
CA ARG A 130 -8.18 16.13 8.99
C ARG A 130 -7.78 16.86 7.70
N CYS A 131 -6.66 16.52 7.11
CA CYS A 131 -6.22 17.02 5.80
C CYS A 131 -6.95 16.39 4.60
N GLY A 132 -7.88 15.45 4.84
CA GLY A 132 -8.69 14.82 3.80
C GLY A 132 -8.04 13.61 3.13
N VAL A 133 -6.99 13.02 3.72
CA VAL A 133 -6.40 11.76 3.26
C VAL A 133 -7.43 10.64 3.41
N ARG A 134 -7.57 9.79 2.40
CA ARG A 134 -8.61 8.78 2.28
C ARG A 134 -8.16 7.37 2.67
N GLY A 135 -6.84 7.16 2.81
CA GLY A 135 -6.26 5.90 3.25
C GLY A 135 -4.84 6.06 3.76
N ILE A 136 -4.44 5.20 4.68
CA ILE A 136 -3.12 5.23 5.32
C ILE A 136 -2.44 3.87 5.16
N TRP A 137 -1.23 3.87 4.60
CA TRP A 137 -0.34 2.72 4.55
C TRP A 137 0.73 2.89 5.63
N ASN A 138 0.56 2.14 6.73
CA ASN A 138 1.30 2.36 7.96
C ASN A 138 2.47 1.40 8.15
N PHE A 139 3.68 1.93 8.21
CA PHE A 139 4.94 1.22 8.50
C PHE A 139 5.55 1.58 9.86
N SER A 140 4.84 2.28 10.72
CA SER A 140 5.40 2.82 11.98
C SER A 140 5.59 1.79 13.09
N ASN A 141 5.50 0.50 12.80
CA ASN A 141 5.64 -0.60 13.75
C ASN A 141 4.68 -0.52 14.97
N VAL A 142 3.54 0.12 14.79
CA VAL A 142 2.42 0.18 15.74
C VAL A 142 1.11 0.08 14.95
N SER A 143 0.13 -0.66 15.47
CA SER A 143 -1.18 -0.74 14.86
C SER A 143 -1.98 0.53 15.12
N LEU A 144 -2.29 1.26 14.07
CA LEU A 144 -3.21 2.39 14.12
C LEU A 144 -4.65 1.85 14.21
N ARG A 145 -5.47 2.51 15.01
CA ARG A 145 -6.86 2.12 15.24
C ARG A 145 -7.77 2.76 14.20
N GLN A 146 -8.30 1.96 13.28
CA GLN A 146 -9.18 2.41 12.19
C GLN A 146 -10.48 3.02 12.70
N ASP A 147 -11.06 2.44 13.76
CA ASP A 147 -12.30 2.90 14.40
C ASP A 147 -12.25 4.36 14.86
N HIS A 148 -11.07 4.87 15.19
CA HIS A 148 -10.85 6.26 15.56
C HIS A 148 -10.56 7.19 14.38
N LEU A 149 -10.07 6.66 13.26
CA LEU A 149 -9.62 7.47 12.13
C LEU A 149 -10.70 7.66 11.06
N GLY A 150 -11.65 6.73 10.95
CA GLY A 150 -12.73 6.80 9.96
C GLY A 150 -12.27 6.63 8.50
N VAL A 151 -11.02 6.22 8.29
CA VAL A 151 -10.43 5.89 6.98
C VAL A 151 -9.76 4.52 7.03
N PRO A 152 -9.67 3.80 5.90
CA PRO A 152 -8.92 2.56 5.81
C PRO A 152 -7.45 2.74 6.22
N VAL A 153 -6.95 1.82 7.04
CA VAL A 153 -5.55 1.75 7.44
C VAL A 153 -5.03 0.35 7.18
N GLU A 154 -3.97 0.24 6.40
CA GLU A 154 -3.23 -1.00 6.23
C GLU A 154 -1.97 -0.94 7.09
N ASN A 155 -1.92 -1.76 8.15
CA ASN A 155 -0.77 -1.84 9.04
C ASN A 155 0.22 -2.90 8.54
N VAL A 156 1.43 -2.50 8.22
CA VAL A 156 2.49 -3.39 7.73
C VAL A 156 3.43 -3.75 8.87
N HIS A 157 3.36 -4.99 9.32
CA HIS A 157 4.27 -5.55 10.32
C HIS A 157 5.20 -6.57 9.67
N PHE A 158 6.48 -6.26 9.56
CA PHE A 158 7.47 -7.19 9.00
C PHE A 158 7.61 -8.46 9.84
N SER A 159 7.39 -8.38 11.16
CA SER A 159 7.34 -9.52 12.07
C SER A 159 6.33 -10.58 11.65
N ASP A 160 5.15 -10.19 11.15
CA ASP A 160 4.09 -11.11 10.76
C ASP A 160 4.52 -11.97 9.57
N SER A 161 5.18 -11.34 8.60
CA SER A 161 5.75 -12.04 7.45
C SER A 161 6.87 -13.02 7.86
N LEU A 162 7.74 -12.60 8.78
CA LEU A 162 8.81 -13.45 9.30
C LEU A 162 8.26 -14.62 10.12
N MET A 163 7.29 -14.36 11.01
CA MET A 163 6.63 -15.43 11.78
C MET A 163 5.92 -16.45 10.87
N LYS A 164 5.27 -15.97 9.81
CA LYS A 164 4.67 -16.85 8.80
C LYS A 164 5.71 -17.74 8.12
N LEU A 165 6.87 -17.19 7.76
CA LEU A 165 7.99 -17.97 7.22
C LEU A 165 8.46 -19.03 8.20
N CYS A 166 8.71 -18.65 9.47
CA CYS A 166 9.13 -19.59 10.52
C CYS A 166 8.11 -20.72 10.72
N TYR A 167 6.81 -20.39 10.70
CA TYR A 167 5.76 -21.40 10.77
C TYR A 167 5.80 -22.40 9.60
N HIS A 168 5.96 -21.91 8.38
CA HIS A 168 6.07 -22.79 7.20
C HIS A 168 7.33 -23.65 7.24
N MET A 169 8.46 -23.13 7.71
CA MET A 169 9.68 -23.92 7.88
C MET A 169 9.46 -25.06 8.86
N LYS A 170 8.78 -24.81 9.98
CA LYS A 170 8.46 -25.85 10.96
C LYS A 170 7.50 -26.91 10.40
N ALA A 171 6.53 -26.53 9.59
CA ALA A 171 5.58 -27.44 8.96
C ALA A 171 6.21 -28.34 7.86
N THR A 172 7.38 -27.96 7.33
CA THR A 172 8.13 -28.73 6.34
C THR A 172 9.24 -29.58 6.95
N ASP A 173 9.43 -29.54 8.27
CA ASP A 173 10.45 -30.35 8.95
C ASP A 173 9.84 -31.72 9.33
N PRO A 174 10.23 -32.85 8.68
CA PRO A 174 9.59 -34.15 8.90
C PRO A 174 10.02 -34.85 10.20
N PHE A 175 10.83 -34.21 11.05
CA PHE A 175 11.45 -34.86 12.20
C PHE A 175 10.89 -34.52 13.58
N GLU A 176 9.81 -33.72 13.73
CA GLU A 176 9.26 -33.35 15.05
C GLU A 176 7.82 -33.80 15.31
N PHE A 177 7.39 -34.96 14.82
CA PHE A 177 6.20 -35.66 15.36
C PHE A 177 6.56 -37.10 15.74
N GLY A 178 7.43 -37.24 16.74
CA GLY A 178 7.78 -38.47 17.37
C GLY A 178 8.09 -38.22 18.84
N GLU A 179 7.04 -38.17 19.65
CA GLU A 179 6.86 -38.76 20.98
C GLU A 179 5.56 -38.23 21.60
#